data_de43bc162e75f648fef51f0f5e26b7d2
#
_entry.id   de43bc162e75f648fef51f0f5e26b7d2
#
_cell.length_a   1.000
_cell.length_b   1.000
_cell.length_c   1.000
_cell.angle_alpha   90.00
_cell.angle_beta   90.00
_cell.angle_gamma   90.00
#
_symmetry.space_group_name_H-M   'P 1'
#
loop_
_entity.id
_entity.type
_entity.pdbx_description
1 polymer ?
#
loop_
_entity_poly.entity_id
_entity_poly.type
_entity_poly.pdbx_seq_one_letter_code
_entity_poly.pdbx_strand_id
1 'polypeptide(L)'
;MPITAILLDMNGPVIPGMKTKTLDDFTISNWFVGLPDVSATPFAGYYFGEPAPDITYNSYNKNAPAVINGSLNNADGYISVNNTDYLDTSQKAPLTLTICGVAKRNAGGASLNAHMIADFSGSGSAASGFSIGFTNGTGNLFCVGQNNGQSSAGYAYAAFPASIAVGDLFAFAASITQGTVTVDIYNPQTGALISSSAAFPGTRVAGTNNVLLGRKTDNNNETTTKYIKSVLLMEGVLTSAEKVSVAQFLLSME
;
A
#
# COMPACT_ATOMS: atom_id res chain seq x y z
N MET A 1 11.61 25.19 1.69
CA MET A 1 10.36 25.63 2.33
C MET A 1 10.66 25.98 3.77
N PRO A 2 10.12 27.08 4.34
CA PRO A 2 10.35 27.36 5.73
C PRO A 2 9.63 26.30 6.59
N ILE A 3 10.39 25.61 7.42
CA ILE A 3 9.84 24.72 8.45
C ILE A 3 9.33 25.65 9.56
N THR A 4 8.02 25.73 9.72
CA THR A 4 7.45 26.41 10.88
C THR A 4 7.40 25.41 12.02
N ALA A 5 8.38 25.46 12.90
CA ALA A 5 8.32 24.73 14.16
C ALA A 5 7.36 25.45 15.10
N ILE A 6 6.25 24.82 15.44
CA ILE A 6 5.35 25.32 16.49
C ILE A 6 5.85 24.71 17.80
N LEU A 7 6.49 25.53 18.64
CA LEU A 7 6.84 25.14 20.01
C LEU A 7 5.58 25.29 20.87
N LEU A 8 4.96 24.20 21.26
CA LEU A 8 3.88 24.22 22.26
C LEU A 8 4.52 24.13 23.64
N ASP A 9 4.72 25.27 24.29
CA ASP A 9 5.00 25.29 25.73
C ASP A 9 3.67 25.12 26.49
N MET A 10 3.40 23.91 26.94
CA MET A 10 2.18 23.56 27.68
C MET A 10 2.09 24.21 29.07
N ASN A 11 3.16 24.87 29.53
CA ASN A 11 3.25 25.51 30.85
C ASN A 11 3.49 27.04 30.77
N GLY A 12 3.42 27.63 29.59
CA GLY A 12 3.59 29.06 29.41
C GLY A 12 2.43 29.88 30.01
N PRO A 13 2.68 31.14 30.45
CA PRO A 13 1.63 32.00 30.98
C PRO A 13 0.60 32.32 29.90
N VAL A 14 -0.68 32.11 30.21
CA VAL A 14 -1.79 32.49 29.32
C VAL A 14 -1.82 34.01 29.18
N ILE A 15 -1.51 34.56 28.01
CA ILE A 15 -1.61 35.98 27.72
C ILE A 15 -3.08 36.29 27.42
N PRO A 16 -3.73 37.18 28.21
CA PRO A 16 -5.11 37.54 27.96
C PRO A 16 -5.32 38.12 26.54
N GLY A 17 -6.28 37.53 25.80
CA GLY A 17 -6.61 37.95 24.43
C GLY A 17 -5.82 37.22 23.34
N MET A 18 -4.88 36.33 23.66
CA MET A 18 -4.21 35.46 22.69
C MET A 18 -5.16 34.32 22.26
N LYS A 19 -5.38 34.20 20.96
CA LYS A 19 -6.10 33.01 20.42
C LYS A 19 -5.19 31.84 20.52
N THR A 20 -5.51 30.90 21.40
CA THR A 20 -4.84 29.57 21.44
C THR A 20 -5.47 28.68 20.41
N LYS A 21 -4.63 27.87 19.76
CA LYS A 21 -5.07 26.75 18.93
C LYS A 21 -4.68 25.44 19.63
N THR A 22 -5.59 24.50 19.68
CA THR A 22 -5.31 23.13 20.11
C THR A 22 -4.80 22.30 18.93
N LEU A 23 -4.25 21.12 19.18
CA LEU A 23 -3.86 20.21 18.09
C LEU A 23 -5.05 19.86 17.20
N ASP A 24 -6.25 19.80 17.74
CA ASP A 24 -7.49 19.53 17.01
C ASP A 24 -7.89 20.63 16.02
N ASP A 25 -7.31 21.85 16.18
CA ASP A 25 -7.51 22.98 15.25
C ASP A 25 -6.67 22.83 13.96
N PHE A 26 -5.76 21.82 13.90
CA PHE A 26 -4.92 21.61 12.74
C PHE A 26 -5.41 20.39 11.95
N THR A 27 -5.77 20.63 10.71
CA THR A 27 -6.12 19.55 9.78
C THR A 27 -4.84 19.00 9.16
N ILE A 28 -4.58 17.71 9.32
CA ILE A 28 -3.51 17.04 8.59
C ILE A 28 -3.87 17.07 7.10
N SER A 29 -3.04 17.72 6.31
CA SER A 29 -3.28 17.87 4.86
C SER A 29 -2.59 16.76 4.04
N ASN A 30 -1.59 16.12 4.61
CA ASN A 30 -0.87 15.01 3.99
C ASN A 30 -0.11 14.22 5.06
N TRP A 31 -0.43 12.93 5.20
CA TRP A 31 0.29 12.02 6.09
C TRP A 31 1.72 11.72 5.64
N PHE A 32 2.01 11.88 4.35
CA PHE A 32 3.30 11.57 3.73
C PHE A 32 4.20 12.82 3.62
N VAL A 33 4.03 13.79 4.51
CA VAL A 33 4.97 14.93 4.63
C VAL A 33 6.34 14.38 5.02
N GLY A 34 7.37 14.70 4.22
CA GLY A 34 8.72 14.15 4.42
C GLY A 34 9.01 12.90 3.58
N LEU A 35 8.07 12.46 2.73
CA LEU A 35 8.39 11.46 1.71
C LEU A 35 9.63 11.91 0.93
N PRO A 36 10.65 11.06 0.77
CA PRO A 36 11.84 11.38 -0.04
C PRO A 36 11.48 11.80 -1.46
N ASP A 37 12.28 12.66 -2.06
CA ASP A 37 12.17 12.97 -3.48
C ASP A 37 12.46 11.70 -4.30
N VAL A 38 11.53 11.33 -5.15
CA VAL A 38 11.58 10.10 -5.95
C VAL A 38 11.13 10.36 -7.39
N SER A 39 11.57 9.49 -8.30
CA SER A 39 11.27 9.59 -9.74
C SER A 39 9.80 9.30 -10.10
N ALA A 40 9.08 8.53 -9.28
CA ALA A 40 7.66 8.26 -9.48
C ALA A 40 6.80 9.32 -8.77
N THR A 41 5.65 9.66 -9.34
CA THR A 41 4.75 10.70 -8.83
C THR A 41 3.64 10.11 -7.98
N PRO A 42 3.56 10.39 -6.67
CA PRO A 42 2.45 9.95 -5.83
C PRO A 42 1.13 10.58 -6.27
N PHE A 43 0.07 9.76 -6.40
CA PHE A 43 -1.28 10.23 -6.73
C PHE A 43 -2.34 9.80 -5.72
N ALA A 44 -2.03 8.82 -4.87
CA ALA A 44 -2.86 8.45 -3.73
C ALA A 44 -2.00 7.93 -2.58
N GLY A 45 -2.42 8.26 -1.35
CA GLY A 45 -1.74 7.81 -0.14
C GLY A 45 -2.71 7.68 1.01
N TYR A 46 -2.70 6.52 1.66
CA TYR A 46 -3.56 6.16 2.79
C TYR A 46 -2.69 5.74 3.97
N TYR A 47 -2.97 6.33 5.12
CA TYR A 47 -2.30 6.01 6.38
C TYR A 47 -3.34 5.57 7.40
N PHE A 48 -3.11 4.46 8.06
CA PHE A 48 -4.02 3.83 9.00
C PHE A 48 -3.43 3.69 10.42
N GLY A 49 -2.22 4.24 10.62
CA GLY A 49 -1.59 4.32 11.94
C GLY A 49 -2.32 5.29 12.86
N GLU A 50 -2.08 5.20 14.16
CA GLU A 50 -2.61 6.15 15.10
C GLU A 50 -1.81 7.48 15.09
N PRO A 51 -2.48 8.61 15.21
CA PRO A 51 -3.93 8.82 15.20
C PRO A 51 -4.47 9.06 13.79
N ALA A 52 -4.96 8.05 13.10
CA ALA A 52 -5.61 8.21 11.80
C ALA A 52 -7.14 8.34 11.99
N PRO A 53 -7.68 9.55 12.09
CA PRO A 53 -9.10 9.75 12.41
C PRO A 53 -10.02 9.34 11.26
N ASP A 54 -9.51 9.31 10.01
CA ASP A 54 -10.27 9.02 8.80
C ASP A 54 -9.49 8.05 7.89
N ILE A 55 -9.90 6.78 7.93
CA ILE A 55 -9.30 5.72 7.10
C ILE A 55 -9.61 5.86 5.60
N THR A 56 -10.53 6.74 5.23
CA THR A 56 -10.86 7.01 3.82
C THR A 56 -10.02 8.13 3.23
N TYR A 57 -9.28 8.87 4.07
CA TYR A 57 -8.57 10.07 3.66
C TYR A 57 -7.42 9.77 2.69
N ASN A 58 -7.51 10.35 1.50
CA ASN A 58 -6.44 10.29 0.50
C ASN A 58 -5.54 11.53 0.60
N SER A 59 -4.32 11.36 1.08
CA SER A 59 -3.36 12.44 1.33
C SER A 59 -2.94 13.24 0.10
N TYR A 60 -3.07 12.67 -1.10
CA TYR A 60 -2.72 13.33 -2.36
C TYR A 60 -3.92 13.87 -3.12
N ASN A 61 -5.13 13.38 -2.82
CA ASN A 61 -6.35 13.87 -3.44
C ASN A 61 -7.53 13.78 -2.47
N LYS A 62 -7.70 14.82 -1.66
CA LYS A 62 -8.80 14.89 -0.68
C LYS A 62 -10.21 14.86 -1.30
N ASN A 63 -10.34 15.15 -2.60
CA ASN A 63 -11.62 15.12 -3.31
C ASN A 63 -11.96 13.72 -3.85
N ALA A 64 -11.04 12.75 -3.70
CA ALA A 64 -11.24 11.36 -4.06
C ALA A 64 -10.90 10.47 -2.85
N PRO A 65 -11.72 10.51 -1.78
CA PRO A 65 -11.55 9.64 -0.63
C PRO A 65 -11.81 8.18 -1.04
N ALA A 66 -11.27 7.26 -0.25
CA ALA A 66 -11.60 5.85 -0.41
C ALA A 66 -13.03 5.56 0.10
N VAL A 67 -13.58 4.42 -0.32
CA VAL A 67 -14.93 3.95 0.08
C VAL A 67 -14.77 2.68 0.91
N ILE A 68 -15.35 2.69 2.11
CA ILE A 68 -15.41 1.51 2.98
C ILE A 68 -16.48 0.56 2.48
N ASN A 69 -16.12 -0.72 2.34
CA ASN A 69 -17.04 -1.82 2.11
C ASN A 69 -16.95 -2.78 3.28
N GLY A 70 -18.09 -3.12 3.87
CA GLY A 70 -18.15 -3.92 5.08
C GLY A 70 -17.83 -3.13 6.34
N SER A 71 -17.14 -3.75 7.29
CA SER A 71 -16.80 -3.16 8.59
C SER A 71 -15.29 -3.19 8.81
N LEU A 72 -14.62 -2.05 8.64
CA LEU A 72 -13.19 -1.92 8.85
C LEU A 72 -12.87 -1.42 10.25
N ASN A 73 -11.84 -2.02 10.88
CA ASN A 73 -11.32 -1.62 12.17
C ASN A 73 -9.88 -1.15 12.03
N ASN A 74 -9.52 -0.01 12.65
CA ASN A 74 -8.17 0.56 12.70
C ASN A 74 -7.67 0.85 14.12
N ALA A 75 -8.22 0.19 15.13
CA ALA A 75 -7.93 0.47 16.55
C ALA A 75 -6.45 0.25 16.95
N ASP A 76 -5.72 -0.59 16.21
CA ASP A 76 -4.35 -0.99 16.54
C ASP A 76 -3.29 -0.32 15.62
N GLY A 77 -3.64 0.78 14.97
CA GLY A 77 -2.70 1.49 14.08
C GLY A 77 -2.53 0.80 12.70
N TYR A 78 -3.50 0.02 12.29
CA TYR A 78 -3.63 -0.59 10.94
C TYR A 78 -5.09 -0.96 10.68
N ILE A 79 -5.47 -1.04 9.41
CA ILE A 79 -6.77 -1.62 9.04
C ILE A 79 -6.65 -3.13 8.88
N SER A 80 -7.71 -3.85 9.28
CA SER A 80 -7.89 -5.26 8.97
C SER A 80 -8.84 -5.42 7.79
N VAL A 81 -8.36 -6.04 6.71
CA VAL A 81 -9.09 -6.19 5.45
C VAL A 81 -9.16 -7.65 5.02
N ASN A 82 -10.26 -8.01 4.35
CA ASN A 82 -10.49 -9.35 3.79
C ASN A 82 -11.40 -9.25 2.55
N ASN A 83 -11.99 -10.34 2.13
CA ASN A 83 -12.85 -10.36 0.95
C ASN A 83 -14.22 -9.70 1.12
N THR A 84 -14.70 -9.48 2.35
CA THR A 84 -15.97 -8.80 2.66
C THR A 84 -15.75 -7.40 3.22
N ASP A 85 -14.68 -7.23 3.97
CA ASP A 85 -14.33 -5.98 4.64
C ASP A 85 -13.08 -5.40 3.94
N TYR A 86 -13.28 -4.44 3.06
CA TYR A 86 -12.22 -3.92 2.21
C TYR A 86 -12.40 -2.42 1.92
N LEU A 87 -11.31 -1.79 1.46
CA LEU A 87 -11.31 -0.40 1.07
C LEU A 87 -11.19 -0.29 -0.46
N ASP A 88 -12.13 0.41 -1.08
CA ASP A 88 -12.02 0.82 -2.49
C ASP A 88 -11.33 2.19 -2.54
N THR A 89 -10.15 2.25 -3.12
CA THR A 89 -9.38 3.51 -3.18
C THR A 89 -9.97 4.55 -4.12
N SER A 90 -10.98 4.21 -4.94
CA SER A 90 -11.50 5.04 -6.02
C SER A 90 -10.45 5.46 -7.05
N GLN A 91 -9.26 4.84 -7.02
CA GLN A 91 -8.14 5.11 -7.91
C GLN A 91 -7.95 3.97 -8.90
N LYS A 92 -7.58 4.31 -10.13
CA LYS A 92 -7.26 3.34 -11.18
C LYS A 92 -5.75 3.25 -11.38
N ALA A 93 -5.28 2.05 -11.70
CA ALA A 93 -3.86 1.84 -11.97
C ALA A 93 -3.43 2.50 -13.29
N PRO A 94 -2.42 3.38 -13.30
CA PRO A 94 -1.81 3.89 -14.54
C PRO A 94 -1.06 2.76 -15.28
N LEU A 95 -0.57 3.08 -16.49
CA LEU A 95 0.22 2.15 -17.31
C LEU A 95 1.45 1.63 -16.57
N THR A 96 2.10 2.51 -15.83
CA THR A 96 3.25 2.18 -14.99
C THR A 96 2.91 2.59 -13.56
N LEU A 97 2.85 1.63 -12.67
CA LEU A 97 2.45 1.83 -11.28
C LEU A 97 3.50 1.27 -10.35
N THR A 98 3.85 2.03 -9.34
CA THR A 98 4.54 1.54 -8.15
C THR A 98 3.63 1.69 -6.94
N ILE A 99 3.59 0.66 -6.12
CA ILE A 99 2.88 0.64 -4.83
C ILE A 99 3.91 0.38 -3.74
N CYS A 100 3.99 1.28 -2.78
CA CYS A 100 4.76 1.07 -1.55
C CYS A 100 3.82 1.04 -0.36
N GLY A 101 4.17 0.31 0.68
CA GLY A 101 3.34 0.26 1.87
C GLY A 101 3.99 -0.45 3.03
N VAL A 102 3.31 -0.39 4.17
CA VAL A 102 3.61 -1.17 5.38
C VAL A 102 2.42 -2.04 5.72
N ALA A 103 2.68 -3.32 5.92
CA ALA A 103 1.67 -4.32 6.26
C ALA A 103 2.23 -5.31 7.29
N LYS A 104 1.37 -6.11 7.94
CA LYS A 104 1.84 -7.25 8.73
C LYS A 104 2.08 -8.45 7.85
N ARG A 105 3.22 -9.15 8.05
CA ARG A 105 3.48 -10.43 7.40
C ARG A 105 2.38 -11.42 7.76
N ASN A 106 1.80 -12.04 6.74
CA ASN A 106 0.77 -13.06 6.87
C ASN A 106 1.34 -14.44 6.53
N ALA A 107 0.78 -15.49 7.12
CA ALA A 107 1.15 -16.87 6.82
C ALA A 107 0.67 -17.34 5.42
N GLY A 108 -0.15 -16.51 4.76
CA GLY A 108 -0.81 -16.85 3.50
C GLY A 108 -2.17 -17.52 3.68
N GLY A 109 -2.92 -17.61 2.60
CA GLY A 109 -4.21 -18.30 2.58
C GLY A 109 -4.06 -19.81 2.71
N ALA A 110 -5.09 -20.50 3.22
CA ALA A 110 -5.07 -21.94 3.40
C ALA A 110 -5.07 -22.70 2.07
N SER A 111 -5.80 -22.22 1.07
CA SER A 111 -5.97 -22.88 -0.24
C SER A 111 -5.82 -21.95 -1.44
N LEU A 112 -5.98 -20.65 -1.23
CA LEU A 112 -5.92 -19.62 -2.26
C LEU A 112 -4.91 -18.53 -1.87
N ASN A 113 -4.37 -17.82 -2.86
CA ASN A 113 -3.54 -16.65 -2.61
C ASN A 113 -4.36 -15.55 -1.96
N ALA A 114 -3.83 -14.98 -0.88
CA ALA A 114 -4.44 -13.88 -0.13
C ALA A 114 -4.11 -12.54 -0.79
N HIS A 115 -5.02 -12.05 -1.63
CA HIS A 115 -4.87 -10.77 -2.32
C HIS A 115 -5.01 -9.61 -1.33
N MET A 116 -3.98 -8.77 -1.24
CA MET A 116 -3.91 -7.64 -0.32
C MET A 116 -4.25 -6.31 -0.99
N ILE A 117 -3.64 -6.05 -2.16
CA ILE A 117 -3.87 -4.82 -2.94
C ILE A 117 -4.01 -5.24 -4.40
N ALA A 118 -5.12 -4.90 -5.04
CA ALA A 118 -5.38 -5.35 -6.41
C ALA A 118 -6.37 -4.50 -7.18
N ASP A 119 -6.16 -4.39 -8.50
CA ASP A 119 -7.19 -4.09 -9.48
C ASP A 119 -7.54 -5.31 -10.35
N PHE A 120 -6.94 -6.46 -10.03
CA PHE A 120 -7.03 -7.70 -10.78
C PHE A 120 -8.45 -8.28 -10.79
N SER A 121 -8.90 -8.70 -11.95
CA SER A 121 -10.17 -9.40 -12.14
C SER A 121 -10.08 -10.48 -13.19
N GLY A 122 -11.04 -11.40 -13.19
CA GLY A 122 -11.15 -12.46 -14.17
C GLY A 122 -10.32 -13.70 -13.87
N SER A 123 -10.36 -14.65 -14.81
CA SER A 123 -9.63 -15.91 -14.80
C SER A 123 -9.27 -16.32 -16.23
N GLY A 124 -8.21 -17.13 -16.38
CA GLY A 124 -7.72 -17.56 -17.69
C GLY A 124 -7.40 -16.36 -18.58
N SER A 125 -7.75 -16.41 -19.86
CA SER A 125 -7.49 -15.34 -20.81
C SER A 125 -8.33 -14.07 -20.60
N ALA A 126 -9.39 -14.15 -19.80
CA ALA A 126 -10.19 -12.96 -19.43
C ALA A 126 -9.63 -12.24 -18.19
N ALA A 127 -8.57 -12.74 -17.57
CA ALA A 127 -7.95 -12.09 -16.45
C ALA A 127 -7.12 -10.88 -16.87
N SER A 128 -7.16 -9.83 -16.07
CA SER A 128 -6.35 -8.62 -16.29
C SER A 128 -6.13 -7.84 -15.01
N GLY A 129 -5.08 -7.02 -15.00
CA GLY A 129 -4.72 -6.16 -13.88
C GLY A 129 -3.46 -6.63 -13.14
N PHE A 130 -3.29 -6.13 -11.93
CA PHE A 130 -2.23 -6.56 -11.02
C PHE A 130 -2.81 -6.97 -9.66
N SER A 131 -2.05 -7.70 -8.90
CA SER A 131 -2.33 -7.95 -7.49
C SER A 131 -1.06 -8.19 -6.69
N ILE A 132 -1.06 -7.70 -5.47
CA ILE A 132 -0.04 -7.93 -4.45
C ILE A 132 -0.71 -8.68 -3.30
N GLY A 133 0.00 -9.65 -2.71
CA GLY A 133 -0.54 -10.39 -1.58
C GLY A 133 0.39 -11.49 -1.10
N PHE A 134 -0.18 -12.46 -0.38
CA PHE A 134 0.56 -13.57 0.20
C PHE A 134 0.18 -14.88 -0.48
N THR A 135 1.18 -15.69 -0.84
CA THR A 135 0.95 -16.99 -1.45
C THR A 135 0.28 -17.95 -0.46
N ASN A 136 -0.56 -18.86 -0.99
CA ASN A 136 -1.11 -19.94 -0.18
C ASN A 136 0.01 -20.85 0.34
N GLY A 137 -0.13 -21.30 1.57
CA GLY A 137 0.75 -22.28 2.23
C GLY A 137 2.13 -21.75 2.65
N THR A 138 2.80 -20.91 1.85
CA THR A 138 4.15 -20.42 2.16
C THR A 138 4.19 -18.99 2.69
N GLY A 139 3.13 -18.22 2.45
CA GLY A 139 3.06 -16.83 2.88
C GLY A 139 4.14 -15.92 2.28
N ASN A 140 4.74 -16.28 1.13
CA ASN A 140 5.64 -15.38 0.41
C ASN A 140 4.86 -14.18 -0.11
N LEU A 141 5.48 -13.01 -0.16
CA LEU A 141 4.89 -11.86 -0.82
C LEU A 141 4.94 -12.07 -2.34
N PHE A 142 3.82 -11.89 -3.02
CA PHE A 142 3.78 -11.97 -4.48
C PHE A 142 3.29 -10.66 -5.10
N CYS A 143 3.71 -10.44 -6.35
CA CYS A 143 3.06 -9.53 -7.28
C CYS A 143 2.73 -10.30 -8.56
N VAL A 144 1.51 -10.18 -9.04
CA VAL A 144 1.06 -10.77 -10.30
C VAL A 144 0.57 -9.68 -11.24
N GLY A 145 0.89 -9.84 -12.53
CA GLY A 145 0.33 -9.02 -13.61
C GLY A 145 -0.15 -9.88 -14.76
N GLN A 146 -1.25 -9.49 -15.37
CA GLN A 146 -1.77 -10.12 -16.57
C GLN A 146 -2.47 -9.08 -17.45
N ASN A 147 -2.30 -9.21 -18.76
CA ASN A 147 -3.04 -8.43 -19.75
C ASN A 147 -4.23 -9.22 -20.27
N ASN A 148 -5.34 -8.52 -20.51
CA ASN A 148 -6.53 -9.13 -21.11
C ASN A 148 -6.20 -9.81 -22.43
N GLY A 149 -6.79 -10.96 -22.69
CA GLY A 149 -6.54 -11.78 -23.87
C GLY A 149 -5.32 -12.70 -23.77
N GLN A 150 -4.51 -12.61 -22.70
CA GLN A 150 -3.36 -13.45 -22.48
C GLN A 150 -3.71 -14.66 -21.59
N SER A 151 -3.23 -15.87 -21.97
CA SER A 151 -3.49 -17.09 -21.21
C SER A 151 -2.56 -17.28 -20.01
N SER A 152 -1.51 -16.46 -19.89
CA SER A 152 -0.52 -16.56 -18.81
C SER A 152 -0.30 -15.23 -18.12
N ALA A 153 -0.14 -15.28 -16.81
CA ALA A 153 0.25 -14.17 -15.95
C ALA A 153 1.73 -14.25 -15.58
N GLY A 154 2.35 -13.11 -15.29
CA GLY A 154 3.66 -13.05 -14.65
C GLY A 154 3.51 -13.02 -13.14
N TYR A 155 4.16 -13.93 -12.44
CA TYR A 155 4.18 -13.98 -10.97
C TYR A 155 5.60 -13.78 -10.45
N ALA A 156 5.83 -12.70 -9.72
CA ALA A 156 7.04 -12.47 -8.94
C ALA A 156 6.78 -12.86 -7.47
N TYR A 157 7.73 -13.57 -6.84
CA TYR A 157 7.61 -14.06 -5.47
C TYR A 157 8.84 -13.66 -4.66
N ALA A 158 8.67 -12.93 -3.57
CA ALA A 158 9.72 -12.62 -2.61
C ALA A 158 9.51 -13.41 -1.32
N ALA A 159 10.49 -14.19 -0.92
CA ALA A 159 10.49 -14.92 0.35
C ALA A 159 10.84 -13.97 1.50
N PHE A 160 10.13 -14.07 2.61
CA PHE A 160 10.46 -13.28 3.79
C PHE A 160 11.76 -13.76 4.44
N PRO A 161 12.65 -12.84 4.86
CA PRO A 161 13.81 -13.21 5.67
C PRO A 161 13.35 -13.70 7.04
N ALA A 162 14.17 -14.49 7.70
CA ALA A 162 13.88 -14.99 9.06
C ALA A 162 13.70 -13.88 10.10
N SER A 163 14.26 -12.70 9.81
CA SER A 163 14.14 -11.50 10.65
C SER A 163 12.76 -10.85 10.69
N ILE A 164 11.85 -11.22 9.79
CA ILE A 164 10.48 -10.73 9.76
C ILE A 164 9.56 -11.93 10.00
N ALA A 165 9.07 -12.07 11.24
CA ALA A 165 8.16 -13.16 11.60
C ALA A 165 6.72 -12.89 11.14
N VAL A 166 5.88 -13.93 11.11
CA VAL A 166 4.43 -13.76 10.89
C VAL A 166 3.85 -12.88 11.99
N GLY A 167 3.13 -11.83 11.59
CA GLY A 167 2.59 -10.80 12.48
C GLY A 167 3.45 -9.54 12.59
N ASP A 168 4.72 -9.59 12.21
CA ASP A 168 5.57 -8.39 12.20
C ASP A 168 5.18 -7.44 11.07
N LEU A 169 5.34 -6.13 11.32
CA LEU A 169 5.24 -5.10 10.29
C LEU A 169 6.45 -5.18 9.35
N PHE A 170 6.20 -5.04 8.08
CA PHE A 170 7.23 -4.97 7.05
C PHE A 170 6.87 -3.93 5.99
N ALA A 171 7.89 -3.29 5.41
CA ALA A 171 7.71 -2.43 4.25
C ALA A 171 7.95 -3.22 2.97
N PHE A 172 7.14 -2.92 1.97
CA PHE A 172 7.22 -3.51 0.64
C PHE A 172 7.12 -2.45 -0.45
N ALA A 173 7.65 -2.80 -1.62
CA ALA A 173 7.37 -2.13 -2.88
C ALA A 173 6.98 -3.16 -3.93
N ALA A 174 6.06 -2.81 -4.81
CA ALA A 174 5.74 -3.60 -5.98
C ALA A 174 5.50 -2.68 -7.17
N SER A 175 5.90 -3.10 -8.35
CA SER A 175 5.63 -2.33 -9.56
C SER A 175 5.14 -3.19 -10.70
N ILE A 176 4.30 -2.60 -11.55
CA ILE A 176 3.88 -3.16 -12.82
C ILE A 176 4.19 -2.17 -13.93
N THR A 177 4.81 -2.68 -14.97
CA THR A 177 5.16 -1.93 -16.17
C THR A 177 4.55 -2.59 -17.41
N GLN A 178 5.00 -2.22 -18.60
CA GLN A 178 4.47 -2.73 -19.87
C GLN A 178 4.51 -4.27 -20.00
N GLY A 179 5.43 -4.96 -19.36
CA GLY A 179 5.56 -6.42 -19.49
C GLY A 179 6.26 -7.08 -18.31
N THR A 180 6.38 -6.39 -17.20
CA THR A 180 7.09 -6.89 -16.02
C THR A 180 6.38 -6.49 -14.75
N VAL A 181 6.29 -7.42 -13.81
CA VAL A 181 5.96 -7.16 -12.40
C VAL A 181 7.20 -7.36 -11.55
N THR A 182 7.33 -6.54 -10.51
CA THR A 182 8.35 -6.71 -9.47
C THR A 182 7.71 -6.68 -8.10
N VAL A 183 8.34 -7.34 -7.15
CA VAL A 183 7.98 -7.27 -5.73
C VAL A 183 9.24 -7.26 -4.88
N ASP A 184 9.26 -6.37 -3.89
CA ASP A 184 10.40 -6.14 -3.03
C ASP A 184 9.95 -6.12 -1.57
N ILE A 185 10.70 -6.78 -0.70
CA ILE A 185 10.58 -6.70 0.76
C ILE A 185 11.82 -5.98 1.28
N TYR A 186 11.62 -4.91 2.04
CA TYR A 186 12.73 -4.26 2.72
C TYR A 186 13.12 -5.07 3.98
N ASN A 187 14.39 -5.45 4.06
CA ASN A 187 14.96 -6.11 5.23
C ASN A 187 15.63 -5.07 6.14
N PRO A 188 15.05 -4.70 7.29
CA PRO A 188 15.60 -3.67 8.17
C PRO A 188 16.93 -4.06 8.82
N GLN A 189 17.25 -5.35 8.93
CA GLN A 189 18.53 -5.80 9.51
C GLN A 189 19.71 -5.55 8.56
N THR A 190 19.49 -5.65 7.25
CA THR A 190 20.56 -5.49 6.24
C THR A 190 20.49 -4.15 5.52
N GLY A 191 19.36 -3.44 5.63
CA GLY A 191 19.09 -2.23 4.86
C GLY A 191 18.86 -2.49 3.36
N ALA A 192 18.69 -3.75 2.94
CA ALA A 192 18.60 -4.15 1.55
C ALA A 192 17.18 -4.63 1.17
N LEU A 193 16.91 -4.70 -0.14
CA LEU A 193 15.69 -5.27 -0.70
C LEU A 193 15.89 -6.77 -0.99
N ILE A 194 14.86 -7.55 -0.70
CA ILE A 194 14.70 -8.91 -1.22
C ILE A 194 13.73 -8.80 -2.38
N SER A 195 14.26 -8.93 -3.59
CA SER A 195 13.56 -8.59 -4.83
C SER A 195 13.26 -9.82 -5.68
N SER A 196 12.14 -9.79 -6.37
CA SER A 196 11.77 -10.75 -7.41
C SER A 196 11.07 -10.02 -8.56
N SER A 197 11.21 -10.55 -9.76
CA SER A 197 10.54 -10.02 -10.95
C SER A 197 10.06 -11.15 -11.86
N ALA A 198 9.02 -10.87 -12.63
CA ALA A 198 8.52 -11.79 -13.65
C ALA A 198 8.00 -11.02 -14.86
N ALA A 199 8.28 -11.55 -16.05
CA ALA A 199 7.68 -11.05 -17.27
C ALA A 199 6.26 -11.60 -17.47
N PHE A 200 5.40 -10.84 -18.18
CA PHE A 200 4.10 -11.30 -18.65
C PHE A 200 3.84 -10.78 -20.06
N PRO A 201 3.10 -11.55 -20.88
CA PRO A 201 2.91 -11.24 -22.30
C PRO A 201 1.84 -10.15 -22.53
N GLY A 202 1.81 -9.64 -23.75
CA GLY A 202 0.82 -8.71 -24.25
C GLY A 202 1.16 -7.26 -23.98
N THR A 203 0.23 -6.38 -24.38
CA THR A 203 0.35 -4.93 -24.20
C THR A 203 -0.52 -4.50 -23.03
N ARG A 204 0.13 -3.93 -21.99
CA ARG A 204 -0.59 -3.37 -20.86
C ARG A 204 -1.38 -2.12 -21.26
N VAL A 205 -2.59 -2.02 -20.77
CA VAL A 205 -3.41 -0.81 -20.76
C VAL A 205 -3.63 -0.34 -19.33
N ALA A 206 -3.98 0.93 -19.15
CA ALA A 206 -4.33 1.44 -17.82
C ALA A 206 -5.49 0.64 -17.22
N GLY A 207 -5.48 0.45 -15.91
CA GLY A 207 -6.50 -0.29 -15.20
C GLY A 207 -7.89 0.33 -15.37
N THR A 208 -8.89 -0.52 -15.59
CA THR A 208 -10.30 -0.09 -15.68
C THR A 208 -11.03 -0.25 -14.35
N ASN A 209 -10.56 -1.16 -13.51
CA ASN A 209 -11.06 -1.37 -12.15
C ASN A 209 -10.36 -0.42 -11.15
N ASN A 210 -11.03 -0.13 -10.05
CA ASN A 210 -10.39 0.55 -8.93
C ASN A 210 -9.40 -0.38 -8.22
N VAL A 211 -8.35 0.20 -7.65
CA VAL A 211 -7.44 -0.52 -6.76
C VAL A 211 -8.15 -0.75 -5.43
N LEU A 212 -8.27 -2.00 -5.03
CA LEU A 212 -8.90 -2.41 -3.77
C LEU A 212 -7.83 -2.83 -2.75
N LEU A 213 -8.04 -2.49 -1.49
CA LEU A 213 -7.25 -2.99 -0.37
C LEU A 213 -8.06 -4.07 0.34
N GLY A 214 -7.60 -5.33 0.29
CA GLY A 214 -8.23 -6.46 0.96
C GLY A 214 -8.62 -7.62 0.04
N ARG A 215 -8.84 -7.37 -1.24
CA ARG A 215 -9.29 -8.41 -2.19
C ARG A 215 -8.96 -8.06 -3.63
N LYS A 216 -9.13 -8.98 -4.55
CA LYS A 216 -9.23 -8.68 -5.98
C LYS A 216 -10.65 -8.27 -6.37
N THR A 217 -10.82 -7.63 -7.53
CA THR A 217 -12.08 -6.99 -7.92
C THR A 217 -13.26 -7.96 -8.00
N ASP A 218 -13.08 -9.14 -8.62
CA ASP A 218 -14.12 -10.15 -8.81
C ASP A 218 -14.29 -11.13 -7.65
N ASN A 219 -13.60 -10.91 -6.52
CA ASN A 219 -13.60 -11.76 -5.32
C ASN A 219 -13.34 -13.25 -5.62
N ASN A 220 -12.26 -13.78 -5.10
CA ASN A 220 -11.93 -15.22 -5.22
C ASN A 220 -12.37 -16.04 -4.00
N ASN A 221 -13.23 -15.49 -3.12
CA ASN A 221 -13.68 -16.11 -1.87
C ASN A 221 -12.56 -16.45 -0.87
N GLU A 222 -11.40 -15.79 -1.01
CA GLU A 222 -10.29 -15.92 -0.07
C GLU A 222 -10.59 -15.06 1.17
N THR A 223 -10.63 -15.68 2.35
CA THR A 223 -11.14 -15.05 3.59
C THR A 223 -10.04 -14.62 4.56
N THR A 224 -8.75 -14.84 4.23
CA THR A 224 -7.65 -14.46 5.11
C THR A 224 -7.67 -12.97 5.40
N THR A 225 -7.59 -12.59 6.66
CA THR A 225 -7.46 -11.20 7.09
C THR A 225 -6.04 -10.71 6.86
N LYS A 226 -5.90 -9.57 6.22
CA LYS A 226 -4.64 -8.85 6.01
C LYS A 226 -4.66 -7.57 6.82
N TYR A 227 -3.50 -7.11 7.29
CA TYR A 227 -3.35 -5.92 8.12
C TYR A 227 -2.42 -4.94 7.43
N ILE A 228 -2.92 -3.73 7.17
CA ILE A 228 -2.22 -2.70 6.40
C ILE A 228 -2.11 -1.43 7.25
N LYS A 229 -0.88 -0.89 7.42
CA LYS A 229 -0.62 0.36 8.13
C LYS A 229 -0.59 1.56 7.18
N SER A 230 -0.03 1.39 5.98
CA SER A 230 0.03 2.46 4.99
C SER A 230 0.10 1.92 3.57
N VAL A 231 -0.42 2.69 2.61
CA VAL A 231 -0.32 2.42 1.17
C VAL A 231 -0.09 3.72 0.44
N LEU A 232 0.89 3.71 -0.47
CA LEU A 232 1.25 4.81 -1.35
C LEU A 232 1.20 4.32 -2.80
N LEU A 233 0.37 4.94 -3.63
CA LEU A 233 0.23 4.65 -5.05
C LEU A 233 0.95 5.74 -5.85
N MET A 234 1.89 5.34 -6.73
CA MET A 234 2.71 6.25 -7.52
C MET A 234 2.69 5.88 -9.01
N GLU A 235 2.56 6.86 -9.88
CA GLU A 235 2.77 6.68 -11.31
C GLU A 235 4.28 6.73 -11.61
N GLY A 236 4.79 5.69 -12.25
CA GLY A 236 6.21 5.51 -12.55
C GLY A 236 6.83 4.33 -11.82
N VAL A 237 8.15 4.16 -11.98
CA VAL A 237 8.95 3.10 -11.35
C VAL A 237 10.04 3.72 -10.51
N LEU A 238 10.17 3.24 -9.28
CA LEU A 238 11.25 3.62 -8.38
C LEU A 238 12.52 2.80 -8.66
N THR A 239 13.67 3.44 -8.57
CA THR A 239 14.97 2.76 -8.48
C THR A 239 15.05 1.97 -7.17
N SER A 240 16.00 1.03 -7.07
CA SER A 240 16.21 0.27 -5.83
C SER A 240 16.57 1.17 -4.64
N ALA A 241 17.35 2.23 -4.86
CA ALA A 241 17.71 3.19 -3.82
C ALA A 241 16.49 3.98 -3.33
N GLU A 242 15.65 4.44 -4.25
CA GLU A 242 14.39 5.13 -3.90
C GLU A 242 13.43 4.21 -3.13
N LYS A 243 13.29 2.94 -3.54
CA LYS A 243 12.47 1.96 -2.82
C LYS A 243 12.95 1.77 -1.38
N VAL A 244 14.28 1.72 -1.15
CA VAL A 244 14.85 1.65 0.21
C VAL A 244 14.49 2.89 1.01
N SER A 245 14.70 4.09 0.45
CA SER A 245 14.39 5.35 1.12
C SER A 245 12.91 5.48 1.47
N VAL A 246 12.03 5.12 0.54
CA VAL A 246 10.57 5.12 0.77
C VAL A 246 10.18 4.08 1.84
N ALA A 247 10.76 2.88 1.82
CA ALA A 247 10.49 1.84 2.81
C ALA A 247 10.90 2.29 4.23
N GLN A 248 12.07 2.91 4.37
CA GLN A 248 12.55 3.49 5.64
C GLN A 248 11.62 4.58 6.14
N PHE A 249 11.22 5.49 5.25
CA PHE A 249 10.26 6.55 5.57
C PHE A 249 8.93 5.97 6.06
N LEU A 250 8.33 5.02 5.32
CA LEU A 250 7.04 4.44 5.69
C LEU A 250 7.08 3.65 7.01
N LEU A 251 8.21 2.99 7.32
CA LEU A 251 8.39 2.31 8.61
C LEU A 251 8.54 3.29 9.77
N SER A 252 9.06 4.50 9.53
CA SER A 252 9.25 5.54 10.55
C SER A 252 7.97 6.34 10.85
N MET A 253 6.91 6.17 10.07
CA MET A 253 5.62 6.82 10.34
C MET A 253 4.98 6.22 11.61
N GLU A 254 4.81 7.04 12.63
CA GLU A 254 4.16 6.71 13.91
C GLU A 254 2.69 7.13 13.92
#